data_98a8d13bfb4569d7df6037ba2d45e0e3
#
_entry.id   98a8d13bfb4569d7df6037ba2d45e0e3
#
_cell.length_a   1.000
_cell.length_b   1.000
_cell.length_c   1.000
_cell.angle_alpha   90.00
_cell.angle_beta   90.00
_cell.angle_gamma   90.00
#
_symmetry.space_group_name_H-M   'P 1'
#
loop_
_entity.id
_entity.type
_entity.pdbx_description
1 polymer ?
#
loop_
_entity_poly.entity_id
_entity_poly.type
_entity_poly.pdbx_seq_one_letter_code
_entity_poly.pdbx_strand_id
1 'polypeptide(L)'
;MLRKILAVDDSALIHQMYKLFLSRYKNCKLISAMNGLEAFDKLAQEEGIDLILLDINMPVMNGLEFLQRFQKEAAYQSIPVIIISTEGKEEDTIRGLKMGAKGYVKKPFQASELHSLIEKIASP
;
A
#
# COMPACT_ATOMS: atom_id res chain seq x y z
N MET A 1 -3.60 -15.45 5.69
CA MET A 1 -2.37 -15.69 4.91
C MET A 1 -2.28 -14.69 3.76
N LEU A 2 -1.13 -14.05 3.60
CA LEU A 2 -0.91 -13.10 2.50
C LEU A 2 -0.68 -13.85 1.19
N ARG A 3 -1.49 -13.56 0.20
CA ARG A 3 -1.37 -14.15 -1.13
C ARG A 3 -1.04 -13.12 -2.20
N LYS A 4 -1.53 -11.90 -2.06
CA LYS A 4 -1.31 -10.84 -3.04
C LYS A 4 -1.16 -9.51 -2.33
N ILE A 5 -0.08 -8.79 -2.63
CA ILE A 5 0.16 -7.44 -2.11
C ILE A 5 0.21 -6.50 -3.30
N LEU A 6 -0.58 -5.42 -3.23
CA LEU A 6 -0.54 -4.36 -4.23
C LEU A 6 0.32 -3.22 -3.69
N ALA A 7 1.41 -2.93 -4.36
CA ALA A 7 2.29 -1.82 -4.03
C ALA A 7 2.04 -0.68 -5.00
N VAL A 8 1.70 0.49 -4.47
CA VAL A 8 1.36 1.67 -5.26
C VAL A 8 2.38 2.77 -4.97
N ASP A 9 3.23 3.05 -5.94
CA ASP A 9 4.31 4.03 -5.80
C ASP A 9 4.82 4.36 -7.20
N ASP A 10 5.17 5.61 -7.46
CA ASP A 10 5.68 6.02 -8.77
C ASP A 10 7.18 5.78 -8.93
N SER A 11 7.85 5.26 -7.92
CA SER A 11 9.28 4.98 -7.94
C SER A 11 9.58 3.51 -8.26
N ALA A 12 10.25 3.28 -9.39
CA ALA A 12 10.69 1.93 -9.75
C ALA A 12 11.64 1.36 -8.70
N LEU A 13 12.46 2.20 -8.08
CA LEU A 13 13.39 1.77 -7.04
C LEU A 13 12.65 1.21 -5.82
N ILE A 14 11.57 1.87 -5.41
CA ILE A 14 10.76 1.40 -4.28
C ILE A 14 10.14 0.04 -4.61
N HIS A 15 9.67 -0.17 -5.83
CA HIS A 15 9.13 -1.48 -6.23
C HIS A 15 10.18 -2.58 -6.16
N GLN A 16 11.43 -2.27 -6.52
CA GLN A 16 12.52 -3.22 -6.37
C GLN A 16 12.81 -3.54 -4.91
N MET A 17 12.75 -2.52 -4.04
CA MET A 17 12.91 -2.73 -2.61
C MET A 17 11.80 -3.62 -2.04
N TYR A 18 10.57 -3.41 -2.48
CA TYR A 18 9.47 -4.26 -2.06
C TYR A 18 9.67 -5.72 -2.47
N LYS A 19 10.15 -5.96 -3.68
CA LYS A 19 10.46 -7.32 -4.12
C LYS A 19 11.42 -8.01 -3.16
N LEU A 20 12.45 -7.27 -2.76
CA LEU A 20 13.46 -7.80 -1.85
C LEU A 20 12.88 -8.00 -0.44
N PHE A 21 12.23 -6.97 0.12
CA PHE A 21 11.74 -6.99 1.49
C PHE A 21 10.59 -7.98 1.69
N LEU A 22 9.76 -8.15 0.67
CA LEU A 22 8.58 -9.02 0.76
C LEU A 22 8.83 -10.44 0.29
N SER A 23 10.07 -10.76 -0.13
CA SER A 23 10.44 -12.11 -0.57
C SER A 23 10.32 -13.15 0.55
N ARG A 24 10.27 -12.72 1.82
CA ARG A 24 10.08 -13.63 2.94
C ARG A 24 8.69 -14.26 2.95
N TYR A 25 7.72 -13.60 2.32
CA TYR A 25 6.35 -14.13 2.25
C TYR A 25 6.24 -15.04 1.05
N LYS A 26 6.40 -16.35 1.30
CA LYS A 26 6.38 -17.36 0.23
C LYS A 26 4.97 -17.48 -0.33
N ASN A 27 4.90 -17.72 -1.65
CA ASN A 27 3.64 -17.85 -2.37
C ASN A 27 2.80 -16.57 -2.36
N CYS A 28 3.44 -15.42 -2.12
CA CYS A 28 2.79 -14.12 -2.13
C CYS A 28 3.19 -13.39 -3.41
N LYS A 29 2.18 -13.02 -4.20
CA LYS A 29 2.39 -12.27 -5.44
C LYS A 29 2.46 -10.78 -5.14
N LEU A 30 3.50 -10.12 -5.62
CA LEU A 30 3.62 -8.67 -5.53
C LEU A 30 3.16 -8.05 -6.84
N ILE A 31 2.15 -7.17 -6.75
CA ILE A 31 1.57 -6.47 -7.90
C ILE A 31 1.94 -5.01 -7.76
N SER A 32 2.45 -4.41 -8.84
CA SER A 32 2.91 -3.02 -8.83
C SER A 32 1.96 -2.11 -9.59
N ALA A 33 1.71 -0.93 -9.04
CA ALA A 33 0.99 0.16 -9.72
C ALA A 33 1.78 1.45 -9.51
N MET A 34 1.79 2.31 -10.52
CA MET A 34 2.62 3.52 -10.50
C MET A 34 1.87 4.77 -10.04
N ASN A 35 0.57 4.67 -9.87
CA ASN A 35 -0.28 5.76 -9.36
C ASN A 35 -1.62 5.19 -8.90
N GLY A 36 -2.47 6.04 -8.34
CA GLY A 36 -3.76 5.58 -7.80
C GLY A 36 -4.71 5.06 -8.86
N LEU A 37 -4.70 5.64 -10.06
CA LEU A 37 -5.57 5.19 -11.13
C LEU A 37 -5.18 3.78 -11.59
N GLU A 38 -3.89 3.55 -11.77
CA GLU A 38 -3.37 2.23 -12.12
C GLU A 38 -3.65 1.20 -11.03
N ALA A 39 -3.65 1.65 -9.76
CA ALA A 39 -3.99 0.79 -8.63
C ALA A 39 -5.43 0.28 -8.75
N PHE A 40 -6.37 1.13 -9.14
CA PHE A 40 -7.74 0.68 -9.36
C PHE A 40 -7.85 -0.32 -10.52
N ASP A 41 -7.06 -0.12 -11.58
CA ASP A 41 -7.00 -1.09 -12.67
C ASP A 41 -6.54 -2.46 -12.17
N LYS A 42 -5.53 -2.47 -11.30
CA LYS A 42 -5.02 -3.73 -10.74
C LYS A 42 -6.04 -4.38 -9.81
N LEU A 43 -6.74 -3.59 -9.00
CA LEU A 43 -7.79 -4.11 -8.15
C LEU A 43 -8.92 -4.76 -8.95
N ALA A 44 -9.23 -4.20 -10.12
CA ALA A 44 -10.26 -4.77 -10.99
C ALA A 44 -9.79 -6.05 -11.69
N GLN A 45 -8.51 -6.16 -11.99
CA GLN A 45 -7.93 -7.29 -12.71
C GLN A 45 -7.58 -8.47 -11.82
N GLU A 46 -7.22 -8.20 -10.55
CA GLU A 46 -6.70 -9.22 -9.64
C GLU A 46 -7.67 -9.47 -8.50
N GLU A 47 -8.14 -10.67 -8.36
CA GLU A 47 -8.96 -11.04 -7.21
C GLU A 47 -8.07 -11.39 -6.02
N GLY A 48 -8.56 -11.12 -4.82
CA GLY A 48 -7.90 -11.58 -3.62
C GLY A 48 -6.67 -10.80 -3.19
N ILE A 49 -6.60 -9.52 -3.53
CA ILE A 49 -5.56 -8.64 -2.99
C ILE A 49 -5.79 -8.52 -1.48
N ASP A 50 -4.77 -8.84 -0.69
CA ASP A 50 -4.86 -8.93 0.77
C ASP A 50 -4.32 -7.71 1.49
N LEU A 51 -3.53 -6.88 0.81
CA LEU A 51 -2.84 -5.77 1.43
C LEU A 51 -2.45 -4.76 0.36
N ILE A 52 -2.57 -3.47 0.68
CA ILE A 52 -2.11 -2.40 -0.19
C ILE A 52 -1.05 -1.58 0.54
N LEU A 53 0.10 -1.39 -0.11
CA LEU A 53 1.15 -0.48 0.35
C LEU A 53 1.02 0.76 -0.54
N LEU A 54 0.68 1.89 0.05
CA LEU A 54 0.26 3.09 -0.68
C LEU A 54 1.16 4.28 -0.39
N ASP A 55 1.86 4.75 -1.43
CA ASP A 55 2.56 6.03 -1.36
C ASP A 55 1.54 7.17 -1.46
N ILE A 56 1.79 8.25 -0.75
CA ILE A 56 0.89 9.40 -0.77
C ILE A 56 1.19 10.32 -1.96
N ASN A 57 2.46 10.52 -2.26
CA ASN A 57 2.88 11.55 -3.23
C ASN A 57 3.17 10.96 -4.60
N MET A 58 2.14 10.90 -5.45
CA MET A 58 2.24 10.31 -6.79
C MET A 58 1.54 11.21 -7.81
N PRO A 59 1.97 11.14 -9.11
CA PRO A 59 1.28 11.87 -10.16
C PRO A 59 -0.05 11.20 -10.52
N VAL A 60 -0.84 11.86 -11.36
CA VAL A 60 -2.13 11.41 -11.91
C VAL A 60 -3.19 11.30 -10.82
N MET A 61 -3.04 10.38 -9.88
CA MET A 61 -3.90 10.24 -8.72
C MET A 61 -3.01 9.91 -7.53
N ASN A 62 -2.95 10.83 -6.56
CA ASN A 62 -2.13 10.63 -5.37
C ASN A 62 -2.81 9.69 -4.36
N GLY A 63 -2.10 9.37 -3.29
CA GLY A 63 -2.58 8.40 -2.32
C GLY A 63 -3.84 8.82 -1.58
N LEU A 64 -3.98 10.11 -1.26
CA LEU A 64 -5.19 10.59 -0.57
C LEU A 64 -6.40 10.54 -1.50
N GLU A 65 -6.22 10.91 -2.76
CA GLU A 65 -7.29 10.80 -3.76
C GLU A 65 -7.70 9.33 -3.96
N PHE A 66 -6.71 8.45 -3.99
CA PHE A 66 -6.97 7.02 -4.08
C PHE A 66 -7.80 6.54 -2.89
N LEU A 67 -7.38 6.88 -1.66
CA LEU A 67 -8.10 6.48 -0.45
C LEU A 67 -9.51 7.02 -0.41
N GLN A 68 -9.71 8.25 -0.86
CA GLN A 68 -11.04 8.87 -0.87
C GLN A 68 -12.02 8.06 -1.73
N ARG A 69 -11.57 7.59 -2.89
CA ARG A 69 -12.39 6.73 -3.75
C ARG A 69 -12.48 5.32 -3.22
N PHE A 70 -11.36 4.80 -2.73
CA PHE A 70 -11.25 3.43 -2.24
C PHE A 70 -12.25 3.15 -1.11
N GLN A 71 -12.37 4.08 -0.16
CA GLN A 71 -13.25 3.88 0.98
C GLN A 71 -14.73 3.87 0.61
N LYS A 72 -15.08 4.31 -0.59
CA LYS A 72 -16.47 4.30 -1.08
C LYS A 72 -16.82 2.99 -1.80
N GLU A 73 -15.83 2.15 -2.07
CA GLU A 73 -16.03 0.89 -2.78
C GLU A 73 -16.23 -0.26 -1.79
N ALA A 74 -17.48 -0.71 -1.66
CA ALA A 74 -17.82 -1.78 -0.72
C ALA A 74 -16.98 -3.05 -0.94
N ALA A 75 -16.64 -3.35 -2.20
CA ALA A 75 -15.89 -4.55 -2.54
C ALA A 75 -14.47 -4.56 -1.94
N TYR A 76 -13.93 -3.40 -1.59
CA TYR A 76 -12.54 -3.28 -1.13
C TYR A 76 -12.41 -2.95 0.36
N GLN A 77 -13.52 -2.87 1.08
CA GLN A 77 -13.52 -2.41 2.48
C GLN A 77 -12.71 -3.31 3.41
N SER A 78 -12.58 -4.58 3.09
CA SER A 78 -11.83 -5.51 3.93
C SER A 78 -10.32 -5.50 3.68
N ILE A 79 -9.85 -4.83 2.62
CA ILE A 79 -8.43 -4.82 2.29
C ILE A 79 -7.72 -3.75 3.12
N PRO A 80 -6.76 -4.14 3.99
CA PRO A 80 -6.02 -3.14 4.76
C PRO A 80 -5.04 -2.37 3.89
N VAL A 81 -4.90 -1.07 4.20
CA VAL A 81 -3.98 -0.17 3.51
C VAL A 81 -2.95 0.34 4.50
N ILE A 82 -1.68 0.21 4.15
CA ILE A 82 -0.56 0.80 4.88
C ILE A 82 -0.02 1.95 4.06
N ILE A 83 0.06 3.13 4.67
CA ILE A 83 0.61 4.32 4.02
C ILE A 83 2.13 4.28 4.11
N ILE A 84 2.79 4.55 2.99
CA ILE A 84 4.23 4.71 2.94
C ILE A 84 4.48 6.19 2.69
N SER A 85 4.94 6.91 3.74
CA SER A 85 5.04 8.36 3.69
C SER A 85 6.48 8.85 3.62
N THR A 86 6.66 10.09 3.14
CA THR A 86 7.96 10.74 3.14
C THR A 86 7.97 11.83 4.21
N GLU A 87 9.18 12.29 4.54
CA GLU A 87 9.34 13.42 5.46
C GLU A 87 8.59 14.64 4.93
N GLY A 88 7.95 15.38 5.82
CA GLY A 88 7.16 16.54 5.46
C GLY A 88 5.72 16.21 5.08
N LYS A 89 5.30 14.96 5.16
CA LYS A 89 3.96 14.52 4.79
C LYS A 89 3.15 14.03 5.99
N GLU A 90 3.47 14.54 7.18
CA GLU A 90 2.82 14.10 8.43
C GLU A 90 1.33 14.40 8.44
N GLU A 91 0.93 15.60 7.96
CA GLU A 91 -0.48 15.95 7.90
C GLU A 91 -1.26 15.06 6.94
N ASP A 92 -0.67 14.76 5.78
CA ASP A 92 -1.29 13.87 4.80
C ASP A 92 -1.41 12.45 5.36
N THR A 93 -0.40 12.01 6.11
CA THR A 93 -0.42 10.70 6.75
C THR A 93 -1.58 10.61 7.75
N ILE A 94 -1.75 11.64 8.59
CA ILE A 94 -2.86 11.69 9.55
C ILE A 94 -4.20 11.66 8.82
N ARG A 95 -4.34 12.41 7.74
CA ARG A 95 -5.57 12.42 6.95
C ARG A 95 -5.86 11.04 6.36
N GLY A 96 -4.82 10.37 5.87
CA GLY A 96 -4.98 9.01 5.34
C GLY A 96 -5.42 8.00 6.39
N LEU A 97 -4.89 8.13 7.61
CA LEU A 97 -5.30 7.27 8.71
C LEU A 97 -6.77 7.52 9.07
N LYS A 98 -7.21 8.78 9.05
CA LYS A 98 -8.62 9.12 9.29
C LYS A 98 -9.52 8.59 8.17
N MET A 99 -8.98 8.41 6.97
CA MET A 99 -9.71 7.84 5.84
C MET A 99 -9.76 6.32 5.86
N GLY A 100 -9.17 5.69 6.86
CA GLY A 100 -9.28 4.25 7.04
C GLY A 100 -8.01 3.45 6.83
N ALA A 101 -6.87 4.08 6.54
CA ALA A 101 -5.59 3.37 6.49
C ALA A 101 -5.30 2.79 7.87
N LYS A 102 -4.69 1.62 7.92
CA LYS A 102 -4.49 0.87 9.17
C LYS A 102 -3.16 1.19 9.86
N GLY A 103 -2.24 1.81 9.15
CA GLY A 103 -0.95 2.18 9.71
C GLY A 103 -0.11 2.89 8.68
N TYR A 104 1.12 3.24 9.07
CA TYR A 104 2.03 3.91 8.15
C TYR A 104 3.47 3.53 8.46
N VAL A 105 4.33 3.67 7.45
CA VAL A 105 5.77 3.54 7.58
C VAL A 105 6.38 4.75 6.89
N LYS A 106 7.39 5.35 7.50
CA LYS A 106 8.04 6.55 6.97
C LYS A 106 9.29 6.17 6.17
N LYS A 107 9.40 6.72 4.96
CA LYS A 107 10.59 6.53 4.12
C LYS A 107 11.74 7.41 4.64
N PRO A 108 12.99 6.95 4.60
CA PRO A 108 13.40 5.59 4.29
C PRO A 108 13.10 4.64 5.45
N PHE A 109 12.76 3.40 5.17
CA PHE A 109 12.42 2.43 6.19
C PHE A 109 13.26 1.16 6.03
N GLN A 110 13.38 0.42 7.13
CA GLN A 110 14.04 -0.88 7.11
C GLN A 110 13.02 -1.99 6.89
N ALA A 111 13.50 -3.11 6.35
CA ALA A 111 12.64 -4.26 6.11
C ALA A 111 11.90 -4.70 7.38
N SER A 112 12.58 -4.66 8.53
CA SER A 112 11.97 -5.07 9.81
C SER A 112 10.79 -4.21 10.21
N GLU A 113 10.85 -2.91 9.92
CA GLU A 113 9.74 -2.00 10.22
C GLU A 113 8.51 -2.36 9.40
N LEU A 114 8.72 -2.62 8.11
CA LEU A 114 7.63 -3.01 7.23
C LEU A 114 7.05 -4.36 7.64
N HIS A 115 7.91 -5.34 7.91
CA HIS A 115 7.48 -6.67 8.32
C HIS A 115 6.65 -6.63 9.60
N SER A 116 7.11 -5.88 10.61
CA SER A 116 6.40 -5.76 11.89
C SER A 116 5.00 -5.22 11.69
N LEU A 117 4.88 -4.20 10.86
CA LEU A 117 3.57 -3.57 10.63
C LEU A 117 2.66 -4.48 9.83
N ILE A 118 3.17 -5.17 8.82
CA ILE A 118 2.39 -6.12 8.02
C ILE A 118 1.86 -7.24 8.93
N GLU A 119 2.70 -7.79 9.79
CA GLU A 119 2.28 -8.88 10.68
C GLU A 119 1.25 -8.44 11.70
N LYS A 120 1.33 -7.19 12.14
CA LYS A 120 0.36 -6.63 13.06
C LYS A 120 -0.99 -6.38 12.39
N ILE A 121 -0.99 -5.95 11.15
CA ILE A 121 -2.18 -5.50 10.44
C ILE A 121 -2.81 -6.60 9.60
N ALA A 122 -2.00 -7.36 8.88
CA ALA A 122 -2.48 -8.33 7.89
C ALA A 122 -2.32 -9.79 8.34
N SER A 123 -1.70 -10.05 9.47
CA SER A 123 -1.56 -11.39 10.08
C SER A 123 -1.36 -12.51 9.06
N PRO A 124 -0.19 -12.57 8.42
CA PRO A 124 0.07 -13.63 7.45
C PRO A 124 -0.04 -15.02 8.05
#